data_b83b24dc2724936d8829669847b92191
#
_entry.id   b83b24dc2724936d8829669847b92191
#
_cell.length_a   1.000
_cell.length_b   1.000
_cell.length_c   1.000
_cell.angle_alpha   90.00
_cell.angle_beta   90.00
_cell.angle_gamma   90.00
#
_symmetry.space_group_name_H-M   'P 1'
#
loop_
_entity.id
_entity.type
_entity.pdbx_description
1 polymer ?
#
loop_
_entity_poly.entity_id
_entity_poly.type
_entity_poly.pdbx_seq_one_letter_code
_entity_poly.pdbx_strand_id
1 'polypeptide(L)'
;VSMFQGADAYDQNISYWNVSDTATLTNMFTDADMMLSNLGFSSTPTSAEFNKTRITDRSSLDKATSAWIADEEAATATYGDINNWDVRAITDFSELFKNKTTFNSDISSWDVSSGTIFRGMFDNASAFNQDIGGWDVSSGTDFSGMFDDADAFNKDIGGWDVSSGIDFEGMFAYAT
;
A
#
# COMPACT_ATOMS: atom_id res chain seq x y z
N VAL A 1 -7.20 -29.14 -16.32
CA VAL A 1 -7.05 -29.25 -14.86
C VAL A 1 -6.36 -27.97 -14.41
N SER A 2 -6.94 -27.30 -13.43
CA SER A 2 -6.37 -26.08 -12.86
C SER A 2 -5.15 -26.42 -12.01
N MET A 3 -4.15 -25.52 -11.98
CA MET A 3 -2.90 -25.74 -11.25
C MET A 3 -3.13 -25.89 -9.74
N PHE A 4 -4.02 -25.09 -9.16
CA PHE A 4 -4.34 -25.06 -7.72
C PHE A 4 -5.79 -25.47 -7.41
N GLN A 5 -6.40 -26.33 -8.23
CA GLN A 5 -7.79 -26.72 -8.00
C GLN A 5 -7.96 -27.38 -6.62
N GLY A 6 -8.83 -26.80 -5.78
CA GLY A 6 -9.10 -27.30 -4.43
C GLY A 6 -7.93 -27.19 -3.44
N ALA A 7 -6.94 -26.33 -3.71
CA ALA A 7 -5.74 -26.19 -2.90
C ALA A 7 -5.93 -25.25 -1.68
N ASP A 8 -7.04 -25.36 -0.96
CA ASP A 8 -7.37 -24.48 0.16
C ASP A 8 -6.35 -24.51 1.31
N ALA A 9 -5.64 -25.61 1.49
CA ALA A 9 -4.61 -25.75 2.52
C ALA A 9 -3.22 -25.25 2.10
N TYR A 10 -3.08 -24.74 0.86
CA TYR A 10 -1.80 -24.19 0.41
C TYR A 10 -1.60 -22.79 1.02
N ASP A 11 -0.52 -22.63 1.78
CA ASP A 11 -0.22 -21.42 2.57
C ASP A 11 1.04 -20.67 2.10
N GLN A 12 1.70 -21.15 1.03
CA GLN A 12 2.90 -20.50 0.53
C GLN A 12 2.57 -19.28 -0.33
N ASN A 13 3.21 -18.18 -0.06
CA ASN A 13 2.99 -16.95 -0.80
C ASN A 13 3.62 -17.03 -2.20
N ILE A 14 2.79 -16.96 -3.23
CA ILE A 14 3.16 -16.97 -4.64
C ILE A 14 2.98 -15.60 -5.33
N SER A 15 2.60 -14.55 -4.58
CA SER A 15 2.37 -13.21 -5.14
C SER A 15 3.61 -12.57 -5.77
N TYR A 16 4.79 -13.16 -5.52
CA TYR A 16 6.07 -12.71 -6.09
C TYR A 16 6.52 -13.49 -7.32
N TRP A 17 5.65 -14.35 -7.86
CA TRP A 17 5.95 -14.99 -9.12
C TRP A 17 5.96 -13.96 -10.25
N ASN A 18 7.00 -13.98 -11.07
CA ASN A 18 7.05 -13.15 -12.26
C ASN A 18 6.17 -13.77 -13.34
N VAL A 19 4.94 -13.28 -13.44
CA VAL A 19 3.94 -13.79 -14.37
C VAL A 19 3.80 -12.81 -15.55
N SER A 20 3.93 -13.32 -16.76
CA SER A 20 3.76 -12.52 -17.97
C SER A 20 2.35 -11.91 -18.04
N ASP A 21 2.23 -10.65 -18.47
CA ASP A 21 0.95 -9.98 -18.69
C ASP A 21 0.08 -10.66 -19.74
N THR A 22 0.68 -11.52 -20.57
CA THR A 22 -0.03 -12.35 -21.55
C THR A 22 -0.40 -13.73 -21.02
N ALA A 23 -0.08 -14.06 -19.76
CA ALA A 23 -0.37 -15.36 -19.18
C ALA A 23 -1.87 -15.57 -19.03
N THR A 24 -2.32 -16.78 -19.36
CA THR A 24 -3.70 -17.18 -19.12
C THR A 24 -3.84 -17.76 -17.74
N LEU A 25 -4.42 -16.96 -16.81
CA LEU A 25 -4.64 -17.35 -15.41
C LEU A 25 -6.05 -17.88 -15.16
N THR A 26 -6.91 -17.89 -16.19
CA THR A 26 -8.29 -18.38 -16.11
C THR A 26 -8.32 -19.79 -15.54
N ASN A 27 -9.14 -20.01 -14.54
CA ASN A 27 -9.32 -21.27 -13.82
C ASN A 27 -8.06 -21.80 -13.08
N MET A 28 -6.97 -21.02 -12.97
CA MET A 28 -5.77 -21.46 -12.24
C MET A 28 -6.09 -21.87 -10.80
N PHE A 29 -7.02 -21.18 -10.17
CA PHE A 29 -7.41 -21.32 -8.76
C PHE A 29 -8.85 -21.83 -8.58
N THR A 30 -9.38 -22.61 -9.52
CA THR A 30 -10.73 -23.15 -9.38
C THR A 30 -10.87 -23.89 -8.05
N ASP A 31 -11.93 -23.56 -7.29
CA ASP A 31 -12.23 -24.15 -5.99
C ASP A 31 -11.10 -24.00 -4.92
N ALA A 32 -10.30 -22.93 -5.00
CA ALA A 32 -9.22 -22.63 -4.06
C ALA A 32 -9.45 -21.27 -3.33
N ASP A 33 -10.69 -21.02 -2.90
CA ASP A 33 -11.12 -19.72 -2.34
C ASP A 33 -10.35 -19.32 -1.08
N MET A 34 -10.02 -20.28 -0.20
CA MET A 34 -9.25 -20.01 1.01
C MET A 34 -7.79 -19.65 0.68
N MET A 35 -7.19 -20.31 -0.32
CA MET A 35 -5.85 -19.95 -0.80
C MET A 35 -5.83 -18.53 -1.37
N LEU A 36 -6.79 -18.19 -2.21
CA LEU A 36 -6.91 -16.84 -2.77
C LEU A 36 -7.07 -15.77 -1.68
N SER A 37 -7.95 -16.03 -0.71
CA SER A 37 -8.16 -15.15 0.44
C SER A 37 -6.88 -14.98 1.27
N ASN A 38 -6.16 -16.07 1.56
CA ASN A 38 -4.90 -16.03 2.33
C ASN A 38 -3.78 -15.26 1.61
N LEU A 39 -3.80 -15.28 0.28
CA LEU A 39 -2.84 -14.56 -0.55
C LEU A 39 -3.27 -13.10 -0.84
N GLY A 40 -4.49 -12.72 -0.47
CA GLY A 40 -5.09 -11.44 -0.80
C GLY A 40 -5.34 -11.26 -2.30
N PHE A 41 -5.60 -12.35 -3.01
CA PHE A 41 -5.90 -12.35 -4.44
C PHE A 41 -7.40 -12.24 -4.70
N SER A 42 -7.76 -11.66 -5.84
CA SER A 42 -9.13 -11.71 -6.34
C SER A 42 -9.54 -13.15 -6.72
N SER A 43 -10.84 -13.38 -6.86
CA SER A 43 -11.36 -14.69 -7.34
C SER A 43 -10.87 -15.07 -8.75
N THR A 44 -10.39 -14.09 -9.50
CA THR A 44 -9.79 -14.26 -10.84
C THR A 44 -8.50 -13.43 -10.91
N PRO A 45 -7.39 -13.93 -10.32
CA PRO A 45 -6.15 -13.16 -10.22
C PRO A 45 -5.61 -12.72 -11.58
N THR A 46 -5.05 -11.54 -11.61
CA THR A 46 -4.34 -10.97 -12.76
C THR A 46 -2.83 -11.09 -12.59
N SER A 47 -2.05 -10.87 -13.66
CA SER A 47 -0.58 -10.83 -13.58
C SER A 47 -0.09 -9.79 -12.56
N ALA A 48 -0.78 -8.68 -12.42
CA ALA A 48 -0.43 -7.62 -11.47
C ALA A 48 -0.49 -8.07 -10.01
N GLU A 49 -1.37 -9.02 -9.66
CA GLU A 49 -1.45 -9.56 -8.30
C GLU A 49 -0.27 -10.47 -7.95
N PHE A 50 0.40 -11.05 -8.96
CA PHE A 50 1.62 -11.85 -8.76
C PHE A 50 2.89 -11.00 -8.77
N ASN A 51 2.91 -9.89 -9.50
CA ASN A 51 4.13 -9.12 -9.76
C ASN A 51 4.35 -8.00 -8.72
N LYS A 52 3.86 -8.18 -7.49
CA LYS A 52 4.05 -7.19 -6.42
C LYS A 52 5.50 -7.14 -5.95
N THR A 53 6.08 -5.95 -5.91
CA THR A 53 7.39 -5.76 -5.26
C THR A 53 7.23 -5.81 -3.75
N ARG A 54 7.91 -6.76 -3.12
CA ARG A 54 7.88 -6.91 -1.68
C ARG A 54 8.81 -5.93 -1.00
N ILE A 55 8.25 -5.09 -0.16
CA ILE A 55 8.98 -4.17 0.72
C ILE A 55 8.94 -4.74 2.15
N THR A 56 10.09 -5.23 2.64
CA THR A 56 10.12 -6.01 3.89
C THR A 56 10.50 -5.22 5.12
N ASP A 57 11.03 -4.00 4.94
CA ASP A 57 11.49 -3.15 6.03
C ASP A 57 11.45 -1.67 5.62
N ARG A 58 11.49 -0.80 6.62
CA ARG A 58 11.43 0.65 6.44
C ARG A 58 12.54 1.18 5.53
N SER A 59 13.76 0.68 5.66
CA SER A 59 14.89 1.15 4.84
C SER A 59 14.69 0.84 3.36
N SER A 60 14.10 -0.32 3.05
CA SER A 60 13.74 -0.72 1.69
C SER A 60 12.61 0.17 1.14
N LEU A 61 11.62 0.51 1.98
CA LEU A 61 10.55 1.43 1.62
C LEU A 61 11.09 2.83 1.33
N ASP A 62 11.97 3.37 2.19
CA ASP A 62 12.60 4.68 1.99
C ASP A 62 13.41 4.76 0.70
N LYS A 63 14.12 3.68 0.34
CA LYS A 63 14.85 3.61 -0.93
C LYS A 63 13.93 3.61 -2.13
N ALA A 64 12.88 2.78 -2.09
CA ALA A 64 11.94 2.64 -3.19
C ALA A 64 11.17 3.96 -3.40
N THR A 65 10.65 4.58 -2.33
CA THR A 65 9.93 5.86 -2.41
C THR A 65 10.85 7.01 -2.86
N SER A 66 12.11 7.04 -2.39
CA SER A 66 13.07 8.04 -2.84
C SER A 66 13.39 7.91 -4.33
N ALA A 67 13.53 6.68 -4.82
CA ALA A 67 13.71 6.42 -6.25
C ALA A 67 12.48 6.86 -7.06
N TRP A 68 11.26 6.54 -6.58
CA TRP A 68 10.00 6.95 -7.20
C TRP A 68 9.88 8.46 -7.34
N ILE A 69 10.16 9.19 -6.24
CA ILE A 69 10.11 10.65 -6.24
C ILE A 69 11.16 11.28 -7.16
N ALA A 70 12.32 10.64 -7.30
CA ALA A 70 13.42 11.16 -8.14
C ALA A 70 13.15 10.90 -9.63
N ASP A 71 12.66 9.72 -9.99
CA ASP A 71 12.40 9.31 -11.38
C ASP A 71 11.42 8.11 -11.37
N GLU A 72 10.15 8.41 -11.62
CA GLU A 72 9.07 7.41 -11.61
C GLU A 72 9.29 6.32 -12.67
N GLU A 73 9.79 6.67 -13.87
CA GLU A 73 10.01 5.71 -14.94
C GLU A 73 11.13 4.72 -14.56
N ALA A 74 12.25 5.22 -14.06
CA ALA A 74 13.36 4.39 -13.61
C ALA A 74 12.99 3.54 -12.38
N ALA A 75 12.20 4.10 -11.45
CA ALA A 75 11.71 3.36 -10.29
C ALA A 75 10.73 2.27 -10.69
N THR A 76 9.81 2.55 -11.63
CA THR A 76 8.88 1.55 -12.17
C THR A 76 9.62 0.37 -12.81
N ALA A 77 10.72 0.63 -13.52
CA ALA A 77 11.55 -0.44 -14.10
C ALA A 77 12.21 -1.33 -13.04
N THR A 78 12.44 -0.80 -11.82
CA THR A 78 13.13 -1.51 -10.73
C THR A 78 12.17 -2.14 -9.73
N TYR A 79 11.11 -1.41 -9.36
CA TYR A 79 10.20 -1.75 -8.26
C TYR A 79 8.76 -2.01 -8.74
N GLY A 80 8.47 -1.84 -10.03
CA GLY A 80 7.09 -1.84 -10.52
C GLY A 80 6.33 -0.58 -10.12
N ASP A 81 5.06 -0.52 -10.47
CA ASP A 81 4.15 0.57 -10.10
C ASP A 81 4.03 0.66 -8.57
N ILE A 82 4.11 1.88 -8.03
CA ILE A 82 4.06 2.14 -6.58
C ILE A 82 2.77 1.60 -5.94
N ASN A 83 1.64 1.64 -6.63
CA ASN A 83 0.38 1.13 -6.10
C ASN A 83 0.38 -0.40 -5.92
N ASN A 84 1.30 -1.10 -6.58
CA ASN A 84 1.45 -2.55 -6.50
C ASN A 84 2.53 -2.99 -5.50
N TRP A 85 3.12 -2.08 -4.73
CA TRP A 85 4.10 -2.49 -3.72
C TRP A 85 3.40 -3.20 -2.55
N ASP A 86 3.98 -4.31 -2.13
CA ASP A 86 3.55 -5.03 -0.93
C ASP A 86 4.26 -4.46 0.30
N VAL A 87 3.54 -3.61 1.03
CA VAL A 87 4.03 -2.92 2.24
C VAL A 87 3.54 -3.54 3.54
N ARG A 88 2.90 -4.72 3.50
CA ARG A 88 2.29 -5.38 4.68
C ARG A 88 3.24 -5.62 5.84
N ALA A 89 4.55 -5.68 5.59
CA ALA A 89 5.55 -5.86 6.63
C ALA A 89 5.95 -4.57 7.35
N ILE A 90 5.46 -3.42 6.87
CA ILE A 90 5.86 -2.11 7.37
C ILE A 90 4.94 -1.73 8.54
N THR A 91 5.54 -1.36 9.65
CA THR A 91 4.84 -0.88 10.86
C THR A 91 5.01 0.61 11.10
N ASP A 92 6.04 1.22 10.49
CA ASP A 92 6.38 2.64 10.63
C ASP A 92 6.36 3.32 9.26
N PHE A 93 5.38 4.19 9.04
CA PHE A 93 5.21 5.02 7.84
C PHE A 93 5.54 6.50 8.12
N SER A 94 6.16 6.80 9.27
CA SER A 94 6.43 8.18 9.66
C SER A 94 7.23 8.94 8.62
N GLU A 95 6.79 10.16 8.28
CA GLU A 95 7.48 11.10 7.40
C GLU A 95 7.81 10.58 5.99
N LEU A 96 7.16 9.49 5.53
CA LEU A 96 7.50 8.80 4.28
C LEU A 96 7.45 9.72 3.05
N PHE A 97 6.45 10.59 2.99
CA PHE A 97 6.26 11.57 1.91
C PHE A 97 6.39 13.02 2.40
N LYS A 98 6.96 13.21 3.58
CA LYS A 98 7.18 14.55 4.15
C LYS A 98 7.95 15.45 3.18
N ASN A 99 7.46 16.68 2.99
CA ASN A 99 8.03 17.67 2.07
C ASN A 99 8.04 17.23 0.59
N LYS A 100 7.26 16.24 0.19
CA LYS A 100 7.13 15.82 -1.21
C LYS A 100 5.98 16.58 -1.86
N THR A 101 6.17 17.88 -2.09
CA THR A 101 5.13 18.84 -2.49
C THR A 101 4.45 18.50 -3.82
N THR A 102 5.06 17.67 -4.66
CA THR A 102 4.50 17.23 -5.95
C THR A 102 3.99 15.80 -5.94
N PHE A 103 4.16 15.07 -4.82
CA PHE A 103 3.74 13.68 -4.74
C PHE A 103 2.21 13.57 -4.75
N ASN A 104 1.69 12.84 -5.73
CA ASN A 104 0.26 12.52 -5.84
C ASN A 104 0.05 11.18 -6.57
N SER A 105 0.99 10.23 -6.44
CA SER A 105 0.82 8.91 -7.03
C SER A 105 -0.21 8.09 -6.25
N ASP A 106 -0.93 7.23 -6.97
CA ASP A 106 -1.91 6.34 -6.36
C ASP A 106 -1.21 5.30 -5.48
N ILE A 107 -1.65 5.22 -4.22
CA ILE A 107 -1.20 4.24 -3.22
C ILE A 107 -2.41 3.61 -2.50
N SER A 108 -3.59 3.72 -3.10
CA SER A 108 -4.85 3.23 -2.51
C SER A 108 -4.86 1.73 -2.25
N SER A 109 -4.07 0.95 -3.02
CA SER A 109 -3.98 -0.51 -2.86
C SER A 109 -2.94 -0.97 -1.82
N TRP A 110 -2.28 -0.04 -1.12
CA TRP A 110 -1.36 -0.42 -0.06
C TRP A 110 -2.10 -1.06 1.11
N ASP A 111 -1.64 -2.23 1.53
CA ASP A 111 -2.06 -2.85 2.78
C ASP A 111 -1.21 -2.31 3.92
N VAL A 112 -1.77 -1.35 4.66
CA VAL A 112 -1.12 -0.67 5.79
C VAL A 112 -1.59 -1.21 7.14
N SER A 113 -2.29 -2.35 7.16
CA SER A 113 -2.94 -2.90 8.37
C SER A 113 -1.98 -3.22 9.52
N SER A 114 -0.68 -3.44 9.23
CA SER A 114 0.37 -3.57 10.24
C SER A 114 0.95 -2.24 10.72
N GLY A 115 0.55 -1.11 10.09
CA GLY A 115 1.06 0.22 10.41
C GLY A 115 0.63 0.68 11.80
N THR A 116 1.60 1.11 12.60
CA THR A 116 1.36 1.64 13.94
C THR A 116 1.71 3.13 14.04
N ILE A 117 2.61 3.63 13.19
CA ILE A 117 3.09 5.01 13.19
C ILE A 117 2.89 5.64 11.82
N PHE A 118 2.04 6.65 11.75
CA PHE A 118 1.72 7.44 10.56
C PHE A 118 2.10 8.91 10.71
N ARG A 119 2.85 9.25 11.77
CA ARG A 119 3.26 10.62 12.09
C ARG A 119 3.91 11.31 10.90
N GLY A 120 3.37 12.47 10.51
CA GLY A 120 3.91 13.31 9.46
C GLY A 120 4.01 12.63 8.09
N MET A 121 3.30 11.52 7.84
CA MET A 121 3.45 10.74 6.60
C MET A 121 3.32 11.59 5.35
N PHE A 122 2.42 12.57 5.35
CA PHE A 122 2.16 13.50 4.24
C PHE A 122 2.37 14.97 4.65
N ASP A 123 3.15 15.23 5.72
CA ASP A 123 3.48 16.58 6.17
C ASP A 123 4.10 17.39 5.01
N ASN A 124 3.48 18.54 4.66
CA ASN A 124 3.84 19.38 3.53
C ASN A 124 3.88 18.61 2.17
N ALA A 125 3.07 17.57 2.00
CA ALA A 125 2.80 16.94 0.72
C ALA A 125 1.64 17.65 0.01
N SER A 126 1.83 18.92 -0.34
CA SER A 126 0.77 19.86 -0.71
C SER A 126 -0.04 19.48 -1.97
N ALA A 127 0.47 18.57 -2.82
CA ALA A 127 -0.28 18.06 -3.98
C ALA A 127 -1.02 16.74 -3.69
N PHE A 128 -0.77 16.08 -2.54
CA PHE A 128 -1.32 14.76 -2.28
C PHE A 128 -2.84 14.81 -2.09
N ASN A 129 -3.57 14.06 -2.92
CA ASN A 129 -5.03 13.96 -2.85
C ASN A 129 -5.53 12.59 -3.38
N GLN A 130 -4.86 11.49 -3.04
CA GLN A 130 -5.31 10.17 -3.43
C GLN A 130 -6.31 9.59 -2.45
N ASP A 131 -7.18 8.71 -2.94
CA ASP A 131 -8.20 8.06 -2.12
C ASP A 131 -7.57 6.94 -1.28
N ILE A 132 -7.39 7.23 0.00
CA ILE A 132 -6.87 6.29 1.00
C ILE A 132 -7.93 5.93 2.06
N GLY A 133 -9.19 6.25 1.79
CA GLY A 133 -10.30 5.93 2.71
C GLY A 133 -10.50 4.43 2.95
N GLY A 134 -10.02 3.60 2.03
CA GLY A 134 -10.04 2.13 2.16
C GLY A 134 -8.91 1.52 3.00
N TRP A 135 -7.97 2.31 3.49
CA TRP A 135 -6.87 1.79 4.32
C TRP A 135 -7.39 1.27 5.66
N ASP A 136 -6.90 0.10 6.07
CA ASP A 136 -7.05 -0.39 7.43
C ASP A 136 -5.95 0.22 8.31
N VAL A 137 -6.32 1.21 9.12
CA VAL A 137 -5.43 1.91 10.05
C VAL A 137 -5.72 1.54 11.52
N SER A 138 -6.45 0.47 11.76
CA SER A 138 -6.93 0.08 13.10
C SER A 138 -5.81 -0.24 14.10
N SER A 139 -4.60 -0.57 13.59
CA SER A 139 -3.39 -0.74 14.42
C SER A 139 -2.65 0.58 14.71
N GLY A 140 -3.04 1.68 14.06
CA GLY A 140 -2.38 2.98 14.17
C GLY A 140 -2.49 3.61 15.55
N THR A 141 -1.37 4.07 16.09
CA THR A 141 -1.30 4.72 17.41
C THR A 141 -0.86 6.19 17.34
N ASP A 142 -0.07 6.57 16.34
CA ASP A 142 0.45 7.92 16.18
C ASP A 142 0.12 8.45 14.77
N PHE A 143 -0.78 9.43 14.72
CA PHE A 143 -1.23 10.15 13.52
C PHE A 143 -0.83 11.63 13.57
N SER A 144 0.05 12.03 14.51
CA SER A 144 0.44 13.42 14.69
C SER A 144 1.02 14.03 13.41
N GLY A 145 0.51 15.20 13.02
CA GLY A 145 0.93 15.92 11.81
C GLY A 145 0.76 15.15 10.49
N MET A 146 -0.02 14.06 10.43
CA MET A 146 -0.07 13.17 9.25
C MET A 146 -0.36 13.94 7.95
N PHE A 147 -1.19 14.97 8.00
CA PHE A 147 -1.60 15.82 6.87
C PHE A 147 -1.32 17.30 7.15
N ASP A 148 -0.33 17.62 7.98
CA ASP A 148 0.06 19.01 8.25
C ASP A 148 0.52 19.67 6.94
N ASP A 149 0.02 20.87 6.59
CA ASP A 149 0.27 21.54 5.31
C ASP A 149 -0.04 20.69 4.04
N ALA A 150 -0.90 19.69 4.13
CA ALA A 150 -1.34 18.90 2.96
C ALA A 150 -2.54 19.55 2.27
N ASP A 151 -2.34 20.72 1.66
CA ASP A 151 -3.37 21.63 1.15
C ASP A 151 -4.40 21.00 0.20
N ALA A 152 -3.96 20.06 -0.64
CA ALA A 152 -4.86 19.42 -1.61
C ALA A 152 -5.68 18.28 -1.02
N PHE A 153 -5.31 17.76 0.16
CA PHE A 153 -5.94 16.54 0.69
C PHE A 153 -7.38 16.79 1.13
N ASN A 154 -8.32 16.22 0.38
CA ASN A 154 -9.75 16.34 0.63
C ASN A 154 -10.48 15.03 0.28
N LYS A 155 -10.00 13.90 0.79
CA LYS A 155 -10.63 12.58 0.62
C LYS A 155 -11.35 12.15 1.87
N ASP A 156 -12.42 11.35 1.67
CA ASP A 156 -13.18 10.79 2.77
C ASP A 156 -12.37 9.70 3.49
N ILE A 157 -12.04 9.94 4.74
CA ILE A 157 -11.41 9.00 5.67
C ILE A 157 -12.29 8.73 6.89
N GLY A 158 -13.57 9.10 6.82
CA GLY A 158 -14.53 8.90 7.91
C GLY A 158 -14.79 7.42 8.25
N GLY A 159 -14.39 6.50 7.36
CA GLY A 159 -14.45 5.06 7.58
C GLY A 159 -13.27 4.47 8.38
N TRP A 160 -12.24 5.24 8.69
CA TRP A 160 -11.09 4.74 9.42
C TRP A 160 -11.45 4.35 10.86
N ASP A 161 -11.05 3.17 11.29
CA ASP A 161 -11.04 2.80 12.71
C ASP A 161 -9.75 3.32 13.35
N VAL A 162 -9.87 4.39 14.13
CA VAL A 162 -8.77 5.01 14.85
C VAL A 162 -8.85 4.77 16.36
N SER A 163 -9.55 3.72 16.79
CA SER A 163 -9.77 3.41 18.21
C SER A 163 -8.49 3.09 18.99
N SER A 164 -7.42 2.68 18.29
CA SER A 164 -6.09 2.48 18.88
C SER A 164 -5.24 3.76 18.94
N GLY A 165 -5.69 4.85 18.32
CA GLY A 165 -4.94 6.10 18.22
C GLY A 165 -4.72 6.78 19.56
N ILE A 166 -3.50 7.24 19.79
CA ILE A 166 -3.06 7.90 21.03
C ILE A 166 -2.69 9.36 20.76
N ASP A 167 -2.11 9.64 19.60
CA ASP A 167 -1.65 10.98 19.24
C ASP A 167 -2.20 11.41 17.88
N PHE A 168 -2.90 12.54 17.87
CA PHE A 168 -3.48 13.21 16.70
C PHE A 168 -3.08 14.69 16.65
N GLU A 169 -2.05 15.11 17.42
CA GLU A 169 -1.63 16.51 17.48
C GLU A 169 -1.30 17.02 16.07
N GLY A 170 -1.96 18.11 15.67
CA GLY A 170 -1.73 18.76 14.39
C GLY A 170 -2.03 17.91 13.15
N MET A 171 -2.80 16.81 13.25
CA MET A 171 -3.03 15.88 12.14
C MET A 171 -3.44 16.56 10.83
N PHE A 172 -4.17 17.67 10.90
CA PHE A 172 -4.62 18.49 9.78
C PHE A 172 -4.23 19.97 9.98
N ALA A 173 -3.17 20.26 10.72
CA ALA A 173 -2.73 21.63 10.90
C ALA A 173 -2.42 22.25 9.54
N TYR A 174 -2.85 23.50 9.34
CA TYR A 174 -2.64 24.28 8.11
C TYR A 174 -3.13 23.62 6.79
N ALA A 175 -3.81 22.48 6.81
CA ALA A 175 -4.49 21.92 5.63
C ALA A 175 -5.72 22.78 5.30
N THR A 176 -5.70 23.54 4.16
CA THR A 176 -6.69 24.60 3.83
C THR A 176 -7.44 24.33 2.53
#